data_f67c36b50ce63375215aaaf724468bdf
#
_entry.id   f67c36b50ce63375215aaaf724468bdf
#
_cell.length_a   1.000
_cell.length_b   1.000
_cell.length_c   1.000
_cell.angle_alpha   90.00
_cell.angle_beta   90.00
_cell.angle_gamma   90.00
#
_symmetry.space_group_name_H-M   'P 1'
#
loop_
_entity.id
_entity.type
_entity.pdbx_description
1 polymer ?
#
loop_
_entity_poly.entity_id
_entity_poly.type
_entity_poly.pdbx_seq_one_letter_code
_entity_poly.pdbx_strand_id
1 'polypeptide(L)'
;VTDEMAQYFAAHGPAVVSAACFGLTDDRQMARISEDSIIEAGIAACDSSADALFLSCTALRAAVCIERIEDHLGKPVVSSNQAMVWRCLRLAGITDPVKGFGRLFEL
;
A
#
# COMPACT_ATOMS: atom_id res chain seq x y z
N VAL A 1 8.21 -1.15 -14.90
CA VAL A 1 8.29 -1.16 -13.42
C VAL A 1 7.25 -2.09 -12.82
N THR A 2 5.96 -1.97 -13.20
CA THR A 2 4.88 -2.82 -12.65
C THR A 2 5.13 -4.32 -12.89
N ASP A 3 5.55 -4.70 -14.10
CA ASP A 3 5.83 -6.10 -14.44
C ASP A 3 7.04 -6.64 -13.67
N GLU A 4 8.08 -5.84 -13.51
CA GLU A 4 9.26 -6.19 -12.72
C GLU A 4 8.91 -6.42 -11.26
N MET A 5 8.06 -5.58 -10.69
CA MET A 5 7.57 -5.74 -9.32
C MET A 5 6.74 -7.02 -9.16
N ALA A 6 5.86 -7.31 -10.12
CA ALA A 6 5.06 -8.53 -10.10
C ALA A 6 5.95 -9.78 -10.12
N GLN A 7 7.02 -9.78 -10.94
CA GLN A 7 7.99 -10.87 -11.00
C GLN A 7 8.76 -10.98 -9.68
N TYR A 8 9.17 -9.88 -9.10
CA TYR A 8 9.86 -9.88 -7.81
C TYR A 8 9.01 -10.51 -6.70
N PHE A 9 7.75 -10.09 -6.58
CA PHE A 9 6.86 -10.66 -5.59
C PHE A 9 6.60 -12.14 -5.83
N ALA A 10 6.37 -12.54 -7.07
CA ALA A 10 6.15 -13.96 -7.42
C ALA A 10 7.35 -14.82 -7.02
N ALA A 11 8.58 -14.32 -7.15
CA ALA A 11 9.79 -15.02 -6.74
C ALA A 11 9.93 -15.14 -5.20
N HIS A 12 9.21 -14.32 -4.42
CA HIS A 12 9.30 -14.27 -2.97
C HIS A 12 8.01 -14.74 -2.25
N GLY A 13 7.07 -15.33 -2.98
CA GLY A 13 5.87 -15.96 -2.46
C GLY A 13 4.55 -15.30 -2.87
N PRO A 14 4.33 -13.98 -2.70
CA PRO A 14 3.06 -13.37 -3.08
C PRO A 14 2.84 -13.35 -4.60
N ALA A 15 1.64 -13.72 -5.03
CA ALA A 15 1.23 -13.60 -6.43
C ALA A 15 0.51 -12.27 -6.65
N VAL A 16 0.88 -11.54 -7.70
CA VAL A 16 0.18 -10.30 -8.10
C VAL A 16 -0.93 -10.67 -9.06
N VAL A 17 -2.18 -10.58 -8.61
CA VAL A 17 -3.36 -10.98 -9.39
C VAL A 17 -3.96 -9.83 -10.19
N SER A 18 -3.69 -8.59 -9.79
CA SER A 18 -4.08 -7.39 -10.54
C SER A 18 -3.10 -6.25 -10.24
N ALA A 19 -2.97 -5.32 -11.15
CA ALA A 19 -2.14 -4.14 -10.96
C ALA A 19 -2.66 -2.97 -11.79
N ALA A 20 -2.48 -1.76 -11.27
CA ALA A 20 -2.78 -0.52 -11.96
C ALA A 20 -1.73 0.54 -11.60
N CYS A 21 -1.62 1.58 -12.39
CA CYS A 21 -0.73 2.69 -12.11
C CYS A 21 -1.36 4.02 -12.55
N PHE A 22 -0.89 5.14 -11.96
CA PHE A 22 -1.32 6.48 -12.36
C PHE A 22 -0.65 6.96 -13.65
N GLY A 23 0.35 6.23 -14.15
CA GLY A 23 1.08 6.60 -15.37
C GLY A 23 1.97 7.85 -15.22
N LEU A 24 2.31 8.22 -14.01
CA LEU A 24 3.16 9.36 -13.70
C LEU A 24 4.61 8.91 -13.44
N THR A 25 5.58 9.73 -13.88
CA THR A 25 7.01 9.46 -13.72
C THR A 25 7.72 10.48 -12.82
N ASP A 26 7.05 11.57 -12.45
CA ASP A 26 7.59 12.63 -11.59
C ASP A 26 7.04 12.48 -10.16
N ASP A 27 7.92 12.33 -9.18
CA ASP A 27 7.56 12.20 -7.77
C ASP A 27 6.76 13.40 -7.25
N ARG A 28 7.01 14.59 -7.77
CA ARG A 28 6.25 15.78 -7.40
C ARG A 28 4.79 15.71 -7.86
N GLN A 29 4.55 15.10 -9.02
CA GLN A 29 3.19 14.85 -9.50
C GLN A 29 2.51 13.77 -8.66
N MET A 30 3.24 12.71 -8.31
CA MET A 30 2.74 11.66 -7.41
C MET A 30 2.33 12.22 -6.05
N ALA A 31 3.14 13.12 -5.48
CA ALA A 31 2.85 13.75 -4.19
C ALA A 31 1.61 14.66 -4.21
N ARG A 32 1.14 15.07 -5.38
CA ARG A 32 -0.05 15.91 -5.56
C ARG A 32 -1.35 15.14 -5.80
N ILE A 33 -1.28 13.82 -5.93
CA ILE A 33 -2.49 13.00 -6.08
C ILE A 33 -3.32 13.15 -4.80
N SER A 34 -4.61 13.45 -4.97
CA SER A 34 -5.52 13.64 -3.84
C SER A 34 -5.78 12.33 -3.09
N GLU A 35 -6.12 12.45 -1.82
CA GLU A 35 -6.50 11.28 -1.00
C GLU A 35 -7.68 10.53 -1.63
N ASP A 36 -8.70 11.24 -2.11
CA ASP A 36 -9.86 10.62 -2.74
C ASP A 36 -9.46 9.83 -4.00
N SER A 37 -8.55 10.38 -4.83
CA SER A 37 -8.04 9.67 -6.01
C SER A 37 -7.27 8.42 -5.63
N ILE A 38 -6.47 8.45 -4.57
CA ILE A 38 -5.74 7.27 -4.07
C ILE A 38 -6.73 6.19 -3.60
N ILE A 39 -7.74 6.58 -2.85
CA ILE A 39 -8.75 5.67 -2.33
C ILE A 39 -9.54 5.03 -3.46
N GLU A 40 -10.05 5.81 -4.39
CA GLU A 40 -10.79 5.31 -5.55
C GLU A 40 -9.95 4.37 -6.41
N ALA A 41 -8.72 4.76 -6.72
CA ALA A 41 -7.82 3.95 -7.53
C ALA A 41 -7.43 2.64 -6.81
N GLY A 42 -7.16 2.69 -5.51
CA GLY A 42 -6.83 1.51 -4.71
C GLY A 42 -7.99 0.51 -4.68
N ILE A 43 -9.20 0.99 -4.45
CA ILE A 43 -10.40 0.15 -4.45
C ILE A 43 -10.62 -0.47 -5.83
N ALA A 44 -10.51 0.32 -6.90
CA ALA A 44 -10.72 -0.15 -8.26
C ALA A 44 -9.67 -1.15 -8.72
N ALA A 45 -8.42 -1.01 -8.28
CA ALA A 45 -7.32 -1.88 -8.65
C ALA A 45 -7.31 -3.22 -7.91
N CYS A 46 -7.98 -3.32 -6.77
CA CYS A 46 -7.98 -4.52 -5.95
C CYS A 46 -8.96 -5.55 -6.49
N ASP A 47 -8.43 -6.61 -7.09
CA ASP A 47 -9.25 -7.72 -7.55
C ASP A 47 -9.94 -8.43 -6.38
N SER A 48 -11.14 -8.96 -6.61
CA SER A 48 -11.92 -9.66 -5.58
C SER A 48 -11.19 -10.90 -5.03
N SER A 49 -10.34 -11.53 -5.83
CA SER A 49 -9.54 -12.69 -5.43
C SER A 49 -8.27 -12.33 -4.65
N ALA A 50 -7.89 -11.05 -4.59
CA ALA A 50 -6.71 -10.63 -3.85
C ALA A 50 -6.92 -10.73 -2.34
N ASP A 51 -5.90 -11.16 -1.62
CA ASP A 51 -5.91 -11.23 -0.14
C ASP A 51 -5.55 -9.89 0.51
N ALA A 52 -4.82 -9.04 -0.21
CA ALA A 52 -4.37 -7.75 0.27
C ALA A 52 -4.12 -6.78 -0.90
N LEU A 53 -4.03 -5.49 -0.59
CA LEU A 53 -3.66 -4.46 -1.55
C LEU A 53 -2.31 -3.84 -1.15
N PHE A 54 -1.42 -3.66 -2.12
CA PHE A 54 -0.15 -2.95 -1.93
C PHE A 54 -0.12 -1.66 -2.73
N LEU A 55 0.08 -0.54 -2.03
CA LEU A 55 0.21 0.80 -2.62
C LEU A 55 1.70 1.17 -2.69
N SER A 56 2.28 0.97 -3.86
CA SER A 56 3.69 1.23 -4.12
C SER A 56 3.95 2.69 -4.45
N CYS A 57 4.99 3.23 -3.96
CA CYS A 57 5.63 4.52 -4.20
C CYS A 57 5.74 5.36 -2.93
N THR A 58 6.97 5.73 -2.59
CA THR A 58 7.27 6.53 -1.39
C THR A 58 6.83 7.99 -1.53
N ALA A 59 6.64 8.48 -2.74
CA ALA A 59 6.12 9.83 -3.01
C ALA A 59 4.59 9.93 -2.89
N LEU A 60 3.88 8.80 -2.97
CA LEU A 60 2.44 8.76 -2.84
C LEU A 60 2.03 8.91 -1.37
N ARG A 61 1.14 9.86 -1.07
CA ARG A 61 0.64 10.09 0.29
C ARG A 61 -0.43 9.06 0.67
N ALA A 62 -0.05 7.79 0.67
CA ALA A 62 -0.98 6.68 0.86
C ALA A 62 -1.30 6.38 2.33
N ALA A 63 -0.39 6.66 3.25
CA ALA A 63 -0.53 6.24 4.66
C ALA A 63 -1.85 6.70 5.30
N VAL A 64 -2.27 7.93 5.03
CA VAL A 64 -3.52 8.52 5.56
C VAL A 64 -4.79 7.96 4.90
N CYS A 65 -4.64 7.23 3.80
CA CYS A 65 -5.76 6.65 3.05
C CYS A 65 -6.03 5.19 3.44
N ILE A 66 -5.06 4.53 4.05
CA ILE A 66 -5.06 3.07 4.23
C ILE A 66 -6.27 2.57 5.01
N GLU A 67 -6.56 3.17 6.14
CA GLU A 67 -7.67 2.73 6.99
C GLU A 67 -9.00 2.81 6.26
N ARG A 68 -9.23 3.88 5.51
CA ARG A 68 -10.45 4.04 4.70
C ARG A 68 -10.57 3.00 3.59
N ILE A 69 -9.46 2.64 2.96
CA ILE A 69 -9.45 1.59 1.93
C ILE A 69 -9.70 0.22 2.57
N GLU A 70 -9.07 -0.07 3.71
CA GLU A 70 -9.29 -1.31 4.46
C GLU A 70 -10.76 -1.48 4.88
N ASP A 71 -11.36 -0.40 5.37
CA ASP A 71 -12.77 -0.38 5.77
C ASP A 71 -13.69 -0.73 4.59
N HIS A 72 -13.37 -0.23 3.40
CA HIS A 72 -14.15 -0.50 2.21
C HIS A 72 -13.93 -1.92 1.67
N LEU A 73 -12.67 -2.37 1.60
CA LEU A 73 -12.32 -3.67 1.01
C LEU A 73 -12.48 -4.86 1.97
N GLY A 74 -12.43 -4.62 3.27
CA GLY A 74 -12.35 -5.68 4.26
C GLY A 74 -11.06 -6.48 4.23
N LYS A 75 -9.99 -5.94 3.64
CA LYS A 75 -8.70 -6.58 3.41
C LYS A 75 -7.55 -5.70 3.89
N PRO A 76 -6.41 -6.29 4.29
CA PRO A 76 -5.23 -5.51 4.65
C PRO A 76 -4.73 -4.66 3.46
N VAL A 77 -4.32 -3.45 3.76
CA VAL A 77 -3.70 -2.53 2.79
C VAL A 77 -2.36 -2.06 3.34
N VAL A 78 -1.32 -2.18 2.53
CA VAL A 78 0.05 -1.82 2.92
C VAL A 78 0.63 -0.85 1.90
N SER A 79 1.29 0.20 2.35
CA SER A 79 2.05 1.10 1.48
C SER A 79 3.56 0.93 1.69
N SER A 80 4.35 1.39 0.71
CA SER A 80 5.81 1.37 0.79
C SER A 80 6.32 2.07 2.05
N ASN A 81 5.83 3.28 2.33
CA ASN A 81 6.25 4.05 3.51
C ASN A 81 5.87 3.36 4.81
N GLN A 82 4.67 2.81 4.87
CA GLN A 82 4.16 2.12 6.04
C GLN A 82 4.96 0.87 6.36
N ALA A 83 5.23 0.05 5.36
CA ALA A 83 6.01 -1.18 5.54
C ALA A 83 7.41 -0.87 6.08
N MET A 84 8.05 0.17 5.53
CA MET A 84 9.38 0.61 5.96
C MET A 84 9.36 1.09 7.41
N VAL A 85 8.46 1.98 7.77
CA VAL A 85 8.36 2.52 9.14
C VAL A 85 8.03 1.42 10.13
N TRP A 86 7.07 0.56 9.82
CA TRP A 86 6.72 -0.59 10.66
C TRP A 86 7.93 -1.48 10.93
N ARG A 87 8.69 -1.81 9.89
CA ARG A 87 9.89 -2.65 10.03
C ARG A 87 10.96 -1.96 10.90
N CYS A 88 11.19 -0.67 10.70
CA CYS A 88 12.12 0.11 11.52
C CYS A 88 11.73 0.08 13.00
N LEU A 89 10.45 0.28 13.31
CA LEU A 89 9.95 0.21 14.69
C LEU A 89 10.21 -1.16 15.32
N ARG A 90 9.90 -2.23 14.59
CA ARG A 90 10.12 -3.60 15.08
C ARG A 90 11.61 -3.92 15.30
N LEU A 91 12.49 -3.46 14.42
CA LEU A 91 13.95 -3.61 14.59
C LEU A 91 14.48 -2.81 15.80
N ALA A 92 13.85 -1.69 16.12
CA ALA A 92 14.17 -0.89 17.30
C ALA A 92 13.59 -1.46 18.60
N GLY A 93 12.85 -2.56 18.53
CA GLY A 93 12.21 -3.18 19.71
C GLY A 93 10.91 -2.51 20.14
N ILE A 94 10.36 -1.60 19.31
CA ILE A 94 9.09 -0.93 19.59
C ILE A 94 7.97 -1.78 18.99
N THR A 95 7.10 -2.30 19.86
CA THR A 95 6.01 -3.21 19.49
C THR A 95 4.62 -2.64 19.77
N ASP A 96 4.56 -1.40 20.26
CA ASP A 96 3.28 -0.75 20.55
C ASP A 96 2.43 -0.61 19.28
N PRO A 97 1.14 -0.94 19.35
CA PRO A 97 0.24 -0.74 18.23
C PRO A 97 -0.01 0.76 17.98
N VAL A 98 -0.07 1.14 16.71
CA VAL A 98 -0.40 2.51 16.29
C VAL A 98 -1.72 2.47 15.53
N LYS A 99 -2.72 3.19 16.04
CA LYS A 99 -4.06 3.26 15.42
C LYS A 99 -4.13 4.35 14.35
N GLY A 100 -5.02 4.16 13.39
CA GLY A 100 -5.29 5.15 12.35
C GLY A 100 -4.49 4.94 11.06
N PHE A 101 -3.60 3.94 11.00
CA PHE A 101 -2.75 3.66 9.84
C PHE A 101 -2.90 2.23 9.32
N GLY A 102 -4.04 1.58 9.61
CA GLY A 102 -4.37 0.27 9.11
C GLY A 102 -3.84 -0.89 9.95
N ARG A 103 -4.17 -2.09 9.52
CA ARG A 103 -3.94 -3.34 10.28
C ARG A 103 -2.47 -3.64 10.52
N LEU A 104 -1.58 -3.25 9.60
CA LEU A 104 -0.14 -3.53 9.75
C LEU A 104 0.41 -2.94 11.05
N PHE A 105 0.02 -1.73 11.41
CA PHE A 105 0.52 -1.05 12.61
C PHE A 105 -0.11 -1.56 13.90
N GLU A 106 -1.09 -2.43 13.83
CA GLU A 106 -1.72 -3.07 14.99
C GLU A 106 -1.15 -4.48 15.28
N LEU A 107 -0.27 -4.95 14.41
CA LEU A 107 0.40 -6.25 14.58
C LEU A 107 1.54 -6.21 15.59
#